data_c99904450bc63ba6ceb4ae7d9943a730
#
_entry.id   c99904450bc63ba6ceb4ae7d9943a730
#
_cell.length_a   1.000
_cell.length_b   1.000
_cell.length_c   1.000
_cell.angle_alpha   90.00
_cell.angle_beta   90.00
_cell.angle_gamma   90.00
#
_symmetry.space_group_name_H-M   'P 1'
#
loop_
_entity.id
_entity.type
_entity.pdbx_description
1 polymer ?
#
loop_
_entity_poly.entity_id
_entity_poly.type
_entity_poly.pdbx_seq_one_letter_code
_entity_poly.pdbx_strand_id
1 'polypeptide(L)'
;MARGINKVIIVGNLGADPETRYTGNGTAITSIRIATSEQWTDKQSGEKQERTEWHRVKLFGRLAEIAGEYLKKGRQVYIEGSLRTDKYTDKDGVERFSTDIIAAEMQMLGGNAGEGGGAGAGGGNFQRSQGGGGGQRQGGGNQRSGGGDYGNQRGGNDAPRSAPAPADNSFDDDDIPF
;
A
#
# COMPACT_ATOMS: atom_id res chain seq x y z
N MET A 1 -26.12 -32.03 -14.77
CA MET A 1 -25.73 -30.61 -14.61
C MET A 1 -24.22 -30.50 -14.81
N ALA A 2 -23.77 -29.57 -15.62
CA ALA A 2 -22.34 -29.29 -15.77
C ALA A 2 -21.77 -28.76 -14.44
N ARG A 3 -20.59 -29.22 -14.04
CA ARG A 3 -19.88 -28.71 -12.87
C ARG A 3 -19.20 -27.38 -13.26
N GLY A 4 -19.58 -26.29 -12.62
CA GLY A 4 -18.89 -25.01 -12.74
C GLY A 4 -17.70 -24.92 -11.78
N ILE A 5 -16.78 -24.01 -12.07
CA ILE A 5 -15.66 -23.66 -11.18
C ILE A 5 -15.90 -22.23 -10.67
N ASN A 6 -15.87 -22.06 -9.35
CA ASN A 6 -15.91 -20.77 -8.70
C ASN A 6 -14.65 -20.66 -7.84
N LYS A 7 -13.60 -20.08 -8.41
CA LYS A 7 -12.30 -19.92 -7.76
C LYS A 7 -11.77 -18.51 -8.00
N VAL A 8 -11.26 -17.89 -6.93
CA VAL A 8 -10.63 -16.59 -6.94
C VAL A 8 -9.24 -16.73 -6.34
N ILE A 9 -8.26 -16.08 -6.96
CA ILE A 9 -6.90 -15.95 -6.46
C ILE A 9 -6.55 -14.48 -6.45
N ILE A 10 -6.12 -13.96 -5.31
CA ILE A 10 -5.75 -12.56 -5.14
C ILE A 10 -4.41 -12.47 -4.43
N VAL A 11 -3.54 -11.61 -4.95
CA VAL A 11 -2.34 -11.13 -4.28
C VAL A 11 -2.44 -9.62 -4.20
N GLY A 12 -2.47 -9.08 -2.98
CA GLY A 12 -2.64 -7.65 -2.78
C GLY A 12 -2.29 -7.22 -1.36
N ASN A 13 -2.44 -5.93 -1.08
CA ASN A 13 -2.12 -5.36 0.22
C ASN A 13 -3.38 -5.03 1.02
N LEU A 14 -3.33 -5.24 2.35
CA LEU A 14 -4.43 -4.85 3.23
C LEU A 14 -4.58 -3.32 3.25
N GLY A 15 -5.79 -2.85 3.00
CA GLY A 15 -6.13 -1.42 3.06
C GLY A 15 -6.43 -0.92 4.47
N ALA A 16 -6.79 -1.82 5.38
CA ALA A 16 -7.11 -1.56 6.78
C ALA A 16 -6.70 -2.75 7.64
N ASP A 17 -6.68 -2.55 8.95
CA ASP A 17 -6.50 -3.66 9.89
C ASP A 17 -7.68 -4.64 9.80
N PRO A 18 -7.46 -5.94 10.06
CA PRO A 18 -8.52 -6.95 10.06
C PRO A 18 -9.60 -6.66 11.12
N GLU A 19 -10.85 -6.86 10.75
CA GLU A 19 -11.98 -6.79 11.67
C GLU A 19 -12.42 -8.20 12.05
N THR A 20 -12.14 -8.60 13.29
CA THR A 20 -12.50 -9.92 13.80
C THR A 20 -13.74 -9.84 14.70
N ARG A 21 -14.68 -10.73 14.48
CA ARG A 21 -15.89 -10.93 15.27
C ARG A 21 -16.05 -12.41 15.59
N TYR A 22 -16.74 -12.69 16.68
CA TYR A 22 -17.07 -14.05 17.09
C TYR A 22 -18.56 -14.27 16.99
N THR A 23 -18.95 -15.41 16.46
CA THR A 23 -20.36 -15.86 16.48
C THR A 23 -20.75 -16.29 17.89
N GLY A 24 -22.06 -16.43 18.15
CA GLY A 24 -22.55 -16.95 19.43
C GLY A 24 -22.01 -18.33 19.81
N ASN A 25 -21.53 -19.10 18.83
CA ASN A 25 -20.91 -20.42 19.03
C ASN A 25 -19.37 -20.33 19.17
N GLY A 26 -18.80 -19.12 19.30
CA GLY A 26 -17.36 -18.94 19.47
C GLY A 26 -16.52 -19.04 18.20
N THR A 27 -17.13 -19.17 17.02
CA THR A 27 -16.39 -19.24 15.75
C THR A 27 -15.93 -17.85 15.34
N ALA A 28 -14.63 -17.68 15.10
CA ALA A 28 -14.08 -16.44 14.61
C ALA A 28 -14.46 -16.19 13.14
N ILE A 29 -14.81 -14.94 12.84
CA ILE A 29 -15.03 -14.42 11.49
C ILE A 29 -14.20 -13.15 11.37
N THR A 30 -13.26 -13.13 10.42
CA THR A 30 -12.44 -11.96 10.16
C THR A 30 -12.72 -11.43 8.76
N SER A 31 -12.99 -10.12 8.68
CA SER A 31 -13.19 -9.40 7.43
C SER A 31 -11.95 -8.58 7.14
N ILE A 32 -11.42 -8.69 5.92
CA ILE A 32 -10.29 -7.90 5.44
C ILE A 32 -10.64 -7.25 4.11
N ARG A 33 -10.01 -6.10 3.83
CA ARG A 33 -10.09 -5.40 2.54
C ARG A 33 -8.72 -5.45 1.90
N ILE A 34 -8.65 -5.96 0.68
CA ILE A 34 -7.42 -6.12 -0.08
C ILE A 34 -7.47 -5.22 -1.31
N ALA A 35 -6.43 -4.42 -1.51
CA ALA A 35 -6.23 -3.61 -2.70
C ALA A 35 -5.34 -4.36 -3.69
N THR A 36 -5.77 -4.41 -4.95
CA THR A 36 -4.95 -4.81 -6.10
C THR A 36 -4.84 -3.62 -7.03
N SER A 37 -3.61 -3.23 -7.40
CA SER A 37 -3.36 -2.09 -8.29
C SER A 37 -2.82 -2.59 -9.62
N GLU A 38 -3.40 -2.09 -10.69
CA GLU A 38 -2.96 -2.29 -12.06
C GLU A 38 -2.40 -0.97 -12.59
N GLN A 39 -1.29 -1.03 -13.29
CA GLN A 39 -0.68 0.13 -13.94
C GLN A 39 -0.51 -0.15 -15.41
N TRP A 40 -0.93 0.78 -16.25
CA TRP A 40 -0.71 0.71 -17.68
C TRP A 40 -0.36 2.08 -18.25
N THR A 41 0.21 2.10 -19.43
CA THR A 41 0.48 3.34 -20.17
C THR A 41 -0.61 3.49 -21.23
N ASP A 42 -1.31 4.62 -21.20
CA ASP A 42 -2.27 4.98 -22.22
C ASP A 42 -1.54 5.17 -23.55
N LYS A 43 -2.01 4.47 -24.58
CA LYS A 43 -1.35 4.47 -25.91
C LYS A 43 -1.56 5.78 -26.68
N GLN A 44 -2.60 6.55 -26.34
CA GLN A 44 -2.92 7.80 -27.04
C GLN A 44 -2.23 9.00 -26.39
N SER A 45 -2.27 9.09 -25.04
CA SER A 45 -1.66 10.20 -24.29
C SER A 45 -0.22 9.94 -23.88
N GLY A 46 0.23 8.66 -23.85
CA GLY A 46 1.54 8.27 -23.31
C GLY A 46 1.62 8.36 -21.78
N GLU A 47 0.52 8.69 -21.11
CA GLU A 47 0.48 8.85 -19.66
C GLU A 47 0.32 7.51 -18.95
N LYS A 48 0.92 7.41 -17.77
CA LYS A 48 0.74 6.26 -16.89
C LYS A 48 -0.59 6.40 -16.16
N GLN A 49 -1.42 5.37 -16.28
CA GLN A 49 -2.69 5.23 -15.58
C GLN A 49 -2.55 4.16 -14.50
N GLU A 50 -3.24 4.37 -13.38
CA GLU A 50 -3.30 3.41 -12.28
C GLU A 50 -4.77 3.22 -11.88
N ARG A 51 -5.15 1.96 -11.67
CA ARG A 51 -6.46 1.58 -11.17
C ARG A 51 -6.30 0.63 -9.99
N THR A 52 -6.98 0.93 -8.89
CA THR A 52 -7.00 0.09 -7.69
C THR A 52 -8.38 -0.51 -7.52
N GLU A 53 -8.44 -1.85 -7.45
CA GLU A 53 -9.65 -2.58 -7.10
C GLU A 53 -9.60 -3.01 -5.63
N TRP A 54 -10.75 -2.91 -4.97
CA TRP A 54 -10.92 -3.25 -3.57
C TRP A 54 -11.75 -4.52 -3.41
N HIS A 55 -11.12 -5.54 -2.85
CA HIS A 55 -11.74 -6.83 -2.61
C HIS A 55 -12.10 -6.99 -1.14
N ARG A 56 -13.35 -7.41 -0.89
CA ARG A 56 -13.77 -7.80 0.46
C ARG A 56 -13.61 -9.29 0.61
N VAL A 57 -12.86 -9.71 1.63
CA VAL A 57 -12.56 -11.12 1.91
C VAL A 57 -13.02 -11.45 3.32
N LYS A 58 -13.74 -12.55 3.45
CA LYS A 58 -14.18 -13.12 4.72
C LYS A 58 -13.44 -14.42 4.98
N LEU A 59 -12.87 -14.52 6.17
CA LEU A 59 -12.18 -15.70 6.67
C LEU A 59 -12.98 -16.26 7.84
N PHE A 60 -12.95 -17.58 8.03
CA PHE A 60 -13.69 -18.28 9.07
C PHE A 60 -12.79 -19.19 9.89
N GLY A 61 -13.16 -19.40 11.17
CA GLY A 61 -12.48 -20.31 12.07
C GLY A 61 -10.99 -20.02 12.24
N ARG A 62 -10.14 -21.03 12.09
CA ARG A 62 -8.70 -20.90 12.31
C ARG A 62 -8.01 -19.86 11.41
N LEU A 63 -8.42 -19.76 10.14
CA LEU A 63 -7.88 -18.74 9.25
C LEU A 63 -8.26 -17.32 9.70
N ALA A 64 -9.45 -17.15 10.25
CA ALA A 64 -9.89 -15.86 10.78
C ALA A 64 -9.08 -15.44 12.01
N GLU A 65 -8.78 -16.36 12.92
CA GLU A 65 -7.95 -16.12 14.09
C GLU A 65 -6.54 -15.66 13.68
N ILE A 66 -5.89 -16.43 12.78
CA ILE A 66 -4.57 -16.12 12.25
C ILE A 66 -4.56 -14.76 11.56
N ALA A 67 -5.58 -14.47 10.74
CA ALA A 67 -5.68 -13.19 10.05
C ALA A 67 -5.82 -12.02 11.04
N GLY A 68 -6.66 -12.18 12.08
CA GLY A 68 -6.87 -11.17 13.09
C GLY A 68 -5.64 -10.89 13.95
N GLU A 69 -4.84 -11.91 14.23
CA GLU A 69 -3.65 -11.81 15.10
C GLU A 69 -2.42 -11.24 14.37
N TYR A 70 -2.18 -11.70 13.11
CA TYR A 70 -0.92 -11.44 12.43
C TYR A 70 -1.00 -10.43 11.29
N LEU A 71 -2.18 -10.17 10.74
CA LEU A 71 -2.33 -9.22 9.66
C LEU A 71 -2.48 -7.79 10.19
N LYS A 72 -1.92 -6.84 9.45
CA LYS A 72 -2.05 -5.40 9.69
C LYS A 72 -2.20 -4.68 8.36
N LYS A 73 -2.74 -3.46 8.39
CA LYS A 73 -2.80 -2.56 7.24
C LYS A 73 -1.44 -2.50 6.51
N GLY A 74 -1.48 -2.55 5.19
CA GLY A 74 -0.31 -2.50 4.33
C GLY A 74 0.38 -3.84 4.10
N ARG A 75 0.04 -4.89 4.85
CA ARG A 75 0.65 -6.21 4.66
C ARG A 75 0.16 -6.86 3.37
N GLN A 76 1.10 -7.47 2.64
CA GLN A 76 0.77 -8.22 1.44
C GLN A 76 0.35 -9.64 1.80
N VAL A 77 -0.72 -10.11 1.15
CA VAL A 77 -1.27 -11.44 1.34
C VAL A 77 -1.64 -12.10 0.01
N TYR A 78 -1.54 -13.41 -0.02
CA TYR A 78 -2.12 -14.28 -1.01
C TYR A 78 -3.40 -14.89 -0.44
N ILE A 79 -4.48 -14.87 -1.21
CA ILE A 79 -5.78 -15.46 -0.86
C ILE A 79 -6.24 -16.35 -2.00
N GLU A 80 -6.62 -17.56 -1.67
CA GLU A 80 -7.50 -18.40 -2.50
C GLU A 80 -8.88 -18.51 -1.87
N GLY A 81 -9.91 -18.50 -2.71
CA GLY A 81 -11.27 -18.59 -2.23
C GLY A 81 -12.28 -18.72 -3.36
N SER A 82 -13.52 -18.42 -3.04
CA SER A 82 -14.65 -18.40 -3.98
C SER A 82 -15.49 -17.15 -3.80
N LEU A 83 -16.12 -16.67 -4.88
CA LEU A 83 -17.08 -15.58 -4.82
C LEU A 83 -18.38 -16.07 -4.19
N ARG A 84 -18.93 -15.25 -3.32
CA ARG A 84 -20.26 -15.43 -2.75
C ARG A 84 -21.01 -14.12 -2.75
N THR A 85 -22.20 -14.12 -3.31
CA THR A 85 -23.09 -12.96 -3.32
C THR A 85 -24.24 -13.23 -2.37
N ASP A 86 -24.35 -12.38 -1.36
CA ASP A 86 -25.43 -12.39 -0.39
C ASP A 86 -26.37 -11.21 -0.66
N LYS A 87 -27.67 -11.44 -0.63
CA LYS A 87 -28.72 -10.43 -0.74
C LYS A 87 -29.04 -9.91 0.66
N TYR A 88 -29.12 -8.61 0.83
CA TYR A 88 -29.53 -8.00 2.09
C TYR A 88 -30.44 -6.81 1.83
N THR A 89 -31.24 -6.45 2.82
CA THR A 89 -32.08 -5.26 2.77
C THR A 89 -31.39 -4.14 3.54
N ASP A 90 -31.20 -2.98 2.92
CA ASP A 90 -30.62 -1.84 3.60
C ASP A 90 -31.62 -1.15 4.54
N LYS A 91 -31.20 -0.07 5.21
CA LYS A 91 -32.03 0.67 6.18
C LYS A 91 -33.24 1.34 5.52
N ASP A 92 -33.20 1.56 4.23
CA ASP A 92 -34.26 2.20 3.45
C ASP A 92 -35.24 1.17 2.86
N GLY A 93 -35.09 -0.11 3.24
CA GLY A 93 -35.94 -1.20 2.75
C GLY A 93 -35.60 -1.68 1.33
N VAL A 94 -34.50 -1.20 0.76
CA VAL A 94 -34.05 -1.57 -0.60
C VAL A 94 -33.22 -2.83 -0.55
N GLU A 95 -33.54 -3.79 -1.43
CA GLU A 95 -32.75 -5.00 -1.60
C GLU A 95 -31.42 -4.68 -2.34
N ARG A 96 -30.31 -5.07 -1.72
CA ARG A 96 -28.96 -4.92 -2.27
C ARG A 96 -28.22 -6.23 -2.28
N PHE A 97 -27.26 -6.33 -3.17
CA PHE A 97 -26.36 -7.47 -3.27
C PHE A 97 -24.97 -7.08 -2.77
N SER A 98 -24.35 -7.97 -2.02
CA SER A 98 -22.98 -7.81 -1.55
C SER A 98 -22.19 -9.02 -1.97
N THR A 99 -21.18 -8.82 -2.80
CA THR A 99 -20.27 -9.89 -3.22
C THR A 99 -19.02 -9.85 -2.36
N ASP A 100 -18.76 -10.97 -1.70
CA ASP A 100 -17.60 -11.19 -0.84
C ASP A 100 -16.82 -12.41 -1.37
N ILE A 101 -15.53 -12.43 -1.09
CA ILE A 101 -14.68 -13.59 -1.33
C ILE A 101 -14.60 -14.39 -0.04
N ILE A 102 -14.98 -15.63 -0.09
CA ILE A 102 -14.83 -16.56 1.03
C ILE A 102 -13.49 -17.26 0.89
N ALA A 103 -12.55 -16.92 1.78
CA ALA A 103 -11.21 -17.47 1.75
C ALA A 103 -11.22 -18.95 2.18
N ALA A 104 -10.57 -19.78 1.38
CA ALA A 104 -10.27 -21.17 1.68
C ALA A 104 -8.81 -21.31 2.15
N GLU A 105 -7.92 -20.49 1.61
CA GLU A 105 -6.50 -20.47 1.94
C GLU A 105 -5.99 -19.03 2.02
N MET A 106 -5.04 -18.79 2.92
CA MET A 106 -4.38 -17.51 3.10
C MET A 106 -2.89 -17.73 3.36
N GLN A 107 -2.05 -16.94 2.69
CA GLN A 107 -0.62 -16.94 2.93
C GLN A 107 -0.12 -15.50 3.07
N MET A 108 0.61 -15.22 4.12
CA MET A 108 1.25 -13.92 4.32
C MET A 108 2.49 -13.83 3.44
N LEU A 109 2.54 -12.82 2.57
CA LEU A 109 3.65 -12.55 1.69
C LEU A 109 4.46 -11.37 2.22
N GLY A 110 5.77 -11.40 2.05
CA GLY A 110 6.68 -10.36 2.53
C GLY A 110 7.01 -10.52 4.01
N GLY A 111 8.29 -10.36 4.35
CA GLY A 111 8.78 -10.26 5.72
C GLY A 111 8.25 -8.98 6.37
N ASN A 112 8.36 -8.87 7.69
CA ASN A 112 7.99 -7.72 8.52
C ASN A 112 8.39 -6.36 7.88
N ALA A 113 7.51 -5.81 7.04
CA ALA A 113 7.63 -4.43 6.63
C ALA A 113 6.97 -3.59 7.74
N GLY A 114 7.72 -3.22 8.76
CA GLY A 114 7.21 -2.24 9.68
C GLY A 114 7.65 -2.34 11.13
N GLU A 115 8.84 -2.85 11.41
CA GLU A 115 9.46 -2.55 12.69
C GLU A 115 10.97 -2.42 12.50
N GLY A 116 11.42 -1.19 12.22
CA GLY A 116 12.84 -0.93 12.07
C GLY A 116 13.17 0.27 11.22
N GLY A 117 12.48 1.36 11.41
CA GLY A 117 13.05 2.68 11.16
C GLY A 117 14.10 3.00 12.23
N GLY A 118 15.16 2.22 12.30
CA GLY A 118 16.34 2.49 13.10
C GLY A 118 17.50 2.73 12.17
N ALA A 119 17.84 3.98 11.95
CA ALA A 119 19.12 4.39 11.42
C ALA A 119 20.23 3.82 12.31
N GLY A 120 20.83 2.72 11.87
CA GLY A 120 22.03 2.14 12.42
C GLY A 120 23.14 2.27 11.40
N ALA A 121 23.73 3.46 11.30
CA ALA A 121 25.06 3.62 10.75
C ALA A 121 26.03 2.91 11.70
N GLY A 122 26.34 1.66 11.41
CA GLY A 122 27.35 0.86 12.07
C GLY A 122 28.38 0.40 11.03
N GLY A 123 29.32 1.28 10.69
CA GLY A 123 30.50 0.91 9.98
C GLY A 123 31.31 -0.09 10.77
N GLY A 124 31.25 -1.36 10.40
CA GLY A 124 32.15 -2.40 10.84
C GLY A 124 33.52 -2.22 10.21
N ASN A 125 34.37 -1.55 10.91
CA ASN A 125 35.79 -1.42 10.60
C ASN A 125 36.48 -2.77 10.80
N PHE A 126 36.73 -3.49 9.73
CA PHE A 126 37.68 -4.62 9.77
C PHE A 126 39.09 -4.08 9.83
N GLN A 127 39.61 -3.95 11.07
CA GLN A 127 40.99 -3.61 11.34
C GLN A 127 41.86 -4.83 11.09
N ARG A 128 42.47 -4.86 9.94
CA ARG A 128 43.58 -5.77 9.64
C ARG A 128 44.85 -5.13 10.15
N SER A 129 45.30 -5.58 11.33
CA SER A 129 46.62 -5.27 11.85
C SER A 129 47.70 -5.99 11.06
N GLN A 130 48.55 -5.26 10.40
CA GLN A 130 49.91 -5.73 10.13
C GLN A 130 50.87 -4.55 10.12
N GLY A 131 51.90 -4.72 10.92
CA GLY A 131 52.81 -3.77 11.43
C GLY A 131 53.81 -3.13 10.45
N GLY A 132 54.53 -2.19 11.01
CA GLY A 132 55.89 -1.90 10.56
C GLY A 132 56.14 -0.46 10.10
N GLY A 133 56.85 0.30 10.93
CA GLY A 133 57.94 1.13 10.47
C GLY A 133 57.70 2.62 10.24
N GLY A 134 58.07 3.45 11.21
CA GLY A 134 59.09 4.49 11.09
C GLY A 134 58.81 5.68 10.15
N GLY A 135 58.86 6.90 10.69
CA GLY A 135 59.04 8.06 9.84
C GLY A 135 58.52 9.37 10.41
N GLN A 136 59.31 9.98 11.19
CA GLN A 136 59.25 11.31 11.78
C GLN A 136 59.42 12.39 10.70
N ARG A 137 58.68 13.51 10.81
CA ARG A 137 59.01 14.93 10.51
C ARG A 137 57.72 15.70 10.12
N GLN A 138 57.26 16.63 10.97
CA GLN A 138 57.68 18.01 11.18
C GLN A 138 57.28 18.96 10.01
N GLY A 139 56.50 19.97 10.41
CA GLY A 139 56.45 21.25 9.68
C GLY A 139 55.09 21.68 9.21
N GLY A 140 54.44 22.63 9.89
CA GLY A 140 54.39 24.04 9.52
C GLY A 140 53.07 24.34 8.81
N GLY A 141 52.09 25.01 9.38
CA GLY A 141 52.05 26.45 9.49
C GLY A 141 51.18 27.09 8.42
N ASN A 142 50.29 27.94 8.86
CA ASN A 142 49.64 29.08 8.20
C ASN A 142 48.18 28.90 7.80
N GLN A 143 47.18 29.44 8.49
CA GLN A 143 46.77 30.84 8.69
C GLN A 143 46.31 31.57 7.42
N ARG A 144 45.08 32.09 7.55
CA ARG A 144 44.40 33.25 6.89
C ARG A 144 43.16 32.78 6.06
N SER A 145 41.93 33.17 6.46
CA SER A 145 41.40 34.53 6.50
C SER A 145 40.73 34.94 5.16
N GLY A 146 39.51 35.36 5.26
CA GLY A 146 38.76 36.11 4.25
C GLY A 146 37.45 35.45 3.89
N GLY A 147 36.27 35.86 4.21
CA GLY A 147 35.74 37.20 4.17
C GLY A 147 35.03 37.41 2.85
N GLY A 148 33.70 37.48 2.85
CA GLY A 148 32.98 37.82 1.63
C GLY A 148 31.46 37.65 1.80
N ASP A 149 30.88 38.56 2.48
CA ASP A 149 29.55 39.08 2.47
C ASP A 149 29.17 39.61 1.07
N TYR A 150 28.04 39.24 0.51
CA TYR A 150 27.25 40.12 -0.36
C TYR A 150 25.79 39.65 -0.35
N GLY A 151 24.97 40.48 0.29
CA GLY A 151 23.55 40.53 0.10
C GLY A 151 23.14 41.11 -1.26
N ASN A 152 21.98 40.80 -1.70
CA ASN A 152 21.05 41.70 -2.42
C ASN A 152 19.73 40.92 -2.59
N GLN A 153 18.65 41.28 -1.99
CA GLN A 153 17.65 42.32 -2.22
C GLN A 153 16.80 42.12 -3.47
N ARG A 154 15.51 41.95 -3.19
CA ARG A 154 14.30 42.47 -3.86
C ARG A 154 13.79 41.79 -5.13
N GLY A 155 12.49 41.57 -5.04
CA GLY A 155 11.58 41.71 -6.14
C GLY A 155 10.39 40.75 -6.03
N GLY A 156 9.37 41.19 -5.43
CA GLY A 156 8.01 40.87 -5.37
C GLY A 156 7.33 40.82 -6.73
N ASN A 157 6.35 39.96 -6.85
CA ASN A 157 5.09 40.26 -7.50
C ASN A 157 4.10 39.13 -7.15
N ASP A 158 3.18 39.52 -6.28
CA ASP A 158 1.90 38.88 -6.09
C ASP A 158 1.08 38.98 -7.38
N ALA A 159 0.56 37.82 -7.85
CA ALA A 159 -0.66 37.78 -8.63
C ALA A 159 -1.41 36.51 -8.27
N PRO A 160 -2.65 36.59 -7.79
CA PRO A 160 -3.48 35.43 -7.52
C PRO A 160 -3.92 34.80 -8.83
N ARG A 161 -3.51 33.56 -9.08
CA ARG A 161 -4.07 32.76 -10.17
C ARG A 161 -5.42 32.22 -9.74
N SER A 162 -6.44 32.71 -10.44
CA SER A 162 -7.81 32.23 -10.43
C SER A 162 -7.86 30.71 -10.64
N ALA A 163 -8.62 30.03 -9.77
CA ALA A 163 -8.94 28.63 -9.89
C ALA A 163 -9.75 28.36 -11.18
N PRO A 164 -9.48 27.29 -11.92
CA PRO A 164 -10.37 26.88 -13.02
C PRO A 164 -11.68 26.33 -12.47
N ALA A 165 -12.78 26.71 -13.14
CA ALA A 165 -14.13 26.24 -12.86
C ALA A 165 -14.23 24.72 -13.04
N PRO A 166 -15.14 24.05 -12.32
CA PRO A 166 -15.38 22.61 -12.51
C PRO A 166 -15.99 22.37 -13.88
N ALA A 167 -15.39 21.43 -14.62
CA ALA A 167 -15.94 20.95 -15.88
C ALA A 167 -17.20 20.11 -15.60
N ASP A 168 -18.29 20.48 -16.22
CA ASP A 168 -19.53 19.71 -16.29
C ASP A 168 -19.25 18.42 -17.07
N ASN A 169 -19.21 17.31 -16.36
CA ASN A 169 -19.20 15.97 -16.98
C ASN A 169 -20.65 15.52 -17.18
N SER A 170 -21.24 15.90 -18.27
CA SER A 170 -22.39 15.20 -18.85
C SER A 170 -21.87 13.90 -19.44
N PHE A 171 -22.00 12.79 -18.72
CA PHE A 171 -21.89 11.46 -19.31
C PHE A 171 -23.14 11.20 -20.14
N ASP A 172 -23.00 11.20 -21.44
CA ASP A 172 -23.96 10.61 -22.36
C ASP A 172 -23.94 9.09 -22.13
N ASP A 173 -25.07 8.63 -21.65
CA ASP A 173 -25.40 7.24 -21.31
C ASP A 173 -26.06 6.61 -22.56
N ASP A 174 -25.26 6.29 -23.59
CA ASP A 174 -25.74 5.47 -24.70
C ASP A 174 -24.54 4.84 -25.43
N ASP A 175 -24.41 3.55 -25.28
CA ASP A 175 -23.88 2.51 -26.15
C ASP A 175 -23.11 1.44 -25.39
N ILE A 176 -23.86 0.46 -24.87
CA ILE A 176 -23.33 -0.86 -24.58
C ILE A 176 -23.92 -1.82 -25.64
N PRO A 177 -23.14 -2.24 -26.64
CA PRO A 177 -23.54 -3.35 -27.50
C PRO A 177 -23.29 -4.67 -26.80
N PHE A 178 -24.31 -5.50 -26.76
CA PHE A 178 -24.25 -6.91 -26.33
C PHE A 178 -23.54 -7.77 -27.39
#